data_19a1f56a92153ab429479ec8cd474eeb
#
_entry.id   19a1f56a92153ab429479ec8cd474eeb
#
_cell.length_a   1.000
_cell.length_b   1.000
_cell.length_c   1.000
_cell.angle_alpha   90.00
_cell.angle_beta   90.00
_cell.angle_gamma   90.00
#
_symmetry.space_group_name_H-M   'P 1'
#
loop_
_entity.id
_entity.type
_entity.pdbx_description
1 polymer ?
#
loop_
_entity_poly.entity_id
_entity_poly.type
_entity_poly.pdbx_seq_one_letter_code
_entity_poly.pdbx_strand_id
1 'polypeptide(L)'
;MDHSEMDHGAMGGHAHHHHGSFKDIFLKSLPLGIAILLITPLMDIQLPFQIIFPYADVVAAVLATILYIYGGKPFYMGAKDEFNSKAPGMMSLITLGITVSYAYSVYAVAARYVTGEHVMDFFFEFATLILIMLLGHWIEMKALGEAGDAQKALAELVPKDAHVVLEDDSIETRPVSELQVGDVIRVQAGENVPADGIIIRGESRVN
;
A
#
# COMPACT_ATOMS: atom_id res chain seq x y z
N MET A 1 16.74 39.18 7.38
CA MET A 1 17.14 37.77 7.32
C MET A 1 15.88 37.00 7.06
N ASP A 2 15.79 36.56 5.86
CA ASP A 2 14.66 35.94 5.19
C ASP A 2 14.59 34.46 5.61
N HIS A 3 13.50 34.02 6.22
CA HIS A 3 13.21 32.61 6.46
C HIS A 3 12.09 32.18 5.52
N SER A 4 12.47 32.02 4.25
CA SER A 4 11.66 31.42 3.21
C SER A 4 11.28 29.99 3.56
N GLU A 5 9.99 29.76 3.57
CA GLU A 5 9.22 28.64 3.02
C GLU A 5 9.91 27.27 3.00
N MET A 6 9.62 26.46 3.99
CA MET A 6 9.64 25.01 3.81
C MET A 6 8.30 24.57 3.20
N ASP A 7 8.33 24.45 1.90
CA ASP A 7 7.27 23.83 1.09
C ASP A 7 7.10 22.35 1.51
N HIS A 8 6.07 22.07 2.30
CA HIS A 8 5.57 20.72 2.53
C HIS A 8 4.64 20.29 1.38
N GLY A 9 5.15 20.45 0.15
CA GLY A 9 4.51 20.07 -1.08
C GLY A 9 4.32 18.57 -1.22
N ALA A 10 3.05 18.16 -1.25
CA ALA A 10 2.49 17.09 -2.06
C ALA A 10 2.97 15.65 -1.81
N MET A 11 2.62 15.08 -0.65
CA MET A 11 2.48 13.63 -0.52
C MET A 11 0.99 13.23 -0.34
N GLY A 12 0.13 13.62 -1.25
CA GLY A 12 -1.29 13.37 -1.10
C GLY A 12 -2.05 13.21 -2.41
N GLY A 13 -1.66 12.29 -3.30
CA GLY A 13 -2.34 12.23 -4.59
C GLY A 13 -2.69 10.86 -5.18
N HIS A 14 -2.15 9.75 -4.71
CA HIS A 14 -2.30 8.47 -5.44
C HIS A 14 -2.69 7.24 -4.60
N ALA A 15 -3.08 7.39 -3.32
CA ALA A 15 -3.33 6.25 -2.43
C ALA A 15 -4.70 5.56 -2.59
N HIS A 16 -5.66 6.13 -3.32
CA HIS A 16 -7.06 5.67 -3.22
C HIS A 16 -7.52 4.56 -4.18
N HIS A 17 -6.72 4.10 -5.15
CA HIS A 17 -7.19 3.14 -6.15
C HIS A 17 -6.58 1.73 -6.08
N HIS A 18 -5.69 1.41 -5.13
CA HIS A 18 -4.94 0.14 -5.14
C HIS A 18 -5.25 -0.85 -4.00
N HIS A 19 -6.07 -0.49 -3.00
CA HIS A 19 -6.32 -1.37 -1.84
C HIS A 19 -6.91 -2.75 -2.20
N GLY A 20 -7.79 -2.85 -3.19
CA GLY A 20 -8.35 -4.12 -3.66
C GLY A 20 -7.39 -4.93 -4.54
N SER A 21 -6.47 -4.26 -5.24
CA SER A 21 -5.64 -4.87 -6.26
C SER A 21 -4.58 -5.84 -5.70
N PHE A 22 -3.84 -5.47 -4.64
CA PHE A 22 -2.79 -6.34 -4.07
C PHE A 22 -3.36 -7.60 -3.43
N LYS A 23 -4.46 -7.50 -2.68
CA LYS A 23 -5.15 -8.65 -2.10
C LYS A 23 -5.60 -9.64 -3.16
N ASP A 24 -6.29 -9.16 -4.19
CA ASP A 24 -6.83 -9.99 -5.25
C ASP A 24 -5.73 -10.64 -6.08
N ILE A 25 -4.66 -9.90 -6.38
CA ILE A 25 -3.49 -10.43 -7.09
C ILE A 25 -2.78 -11.47 -6.22
N PHE A 26 -2.58 -11.21 -4.94
CA PHE A 26 -2.00 -12.18 -4.01
C PHE A 26 -2.79 -13.48 -3.95
N LEU A 27 -4.10 -13.40 -3.70
CA LEU A 27 -4.96 -14.59 -3.59
C LEU A 27 -5.00 -15.42 -4.88
N LYS A 28 -4.96 -14.78 -6.05
CA LYS A 28 -4.93 -15.47 -7.34
C LYS A 28 -3.53 -16.00 -7.68
N SER A 29 -2.47 -15.34 -7.22
CA SER A 29 -1.07 -15.78 -7.40
C SER A 29 -0.68 -16.90 -6.45
N LEU A 30 -1.34 -17.00 -5.30
CA LEU A 30 -1.01 -17.96 -4.24
C LEU A 30 -1.03 -19.42 -4.73
N PRO A 31 -2.06 -19.94 -5.43
CA PRO A 31 -2.06 -21.32 -5.91
C PRO A 31 -0.94 -21.58 -6.94
N LEU A 32 -0.64 -20.61 -7.80
CA LEU A 32 0.47 -20.73 -8.76
C LEU A 32 1.82 -20.79 -8.04
N GLY A 33 2.05 -19.90 -7.08
CA GLY A 33 3.27 -19.89 -6.31
C GLY A 33 3.45 -21.17 -5.49
N ILE A 34 2.41 -21.65 -4.81
CA ILE A 34 2.44 -22.91 -4.07
C ILE A 34 2.76 -24.10 -5.02
N ALA A 35 2.15 -24.13 -6.21
CA ALA A 35 2.45 -25.19 -7.18
C ALA A 35 3.94 -25.18 -7.58
N ILE A 36 4.53 -24.00 -7.83
CA ILE A 36 5.95 -23.88 -8.11
C ILE A 36 6.79 -24.41 -6.93
N LEU A 37 6.48 -23.98 -5.69
CA LEU A 37 7.21 -24.40 -4.48
C LEU A 37 7.15 -25.90 -4.25
N LEU A 38 6.07 -26.58 -4.68
CA LEU A 38 5.92 -28.02 -4.54
C LEU A 38 6.72 -28.82 -5.56
N ILE A 39 7.10 -28.23 -6.70
CA ILE A 39 7.75 -28.95 -7.80
C ILE A 39 9.21 -28.52 -8.04
N THR A 40 9.66 -27.40 -7.43
CA THR A 40 11.02 -26.90 -7.60
C THR A 40 11.84 -27.05 -6.33
N PRO A 41 13.13 -27.47 -6.42
CA PRO A 41 14.01 -27.56 -5.26
C PRO A 41 14.41 -26.16 -4.77
N LEU A 42 14.71 -26.06 -3.49
CA LEU A 42 15.32 -24.86 -2.91
C LEU A 42 16.85 -24.98 -3.05
N MET A 43 17.46 -24.17 -3.91
CA MET A 43 18.92 -24.19 -4.15
C MET A 43 19.45 -25.63 -4.36
N ASP A 44 18.81 -26.42 -5.22
CA ASP A 44 19.07 -27.85 -5.45
C ASP A 44 18.83 -28.78 -4.24
N ILE A 45 18.34 -28.26 -3.12
CA ILE A 45 17.97 -29.06 -1.96
C ILE A 45 16.51 -29.47 -2.11
N GLN A 46 16.27 -30.78 -2.22
CA GLN A 46 14.91 -31.32 -2.25
C GLN A 46 14.31 -31.34 -0.85
N LEU A 47 13.17 -30.69 -0.70
CA LEU A 47 12.41 -30.69 0.55
C LEU A 47 11.46 -31.90 0.59
N PRO A 48 11.14 -32.43 1.78
CA PRO A 48 10.38 -33.69 1.93
C PRO A 48 8.93 -33.64 1.39
N PHE A 49 8.39 -32.46 1.12
CA PHE A 49 7.04 -32.26 0.60
C PHE A 49 7.00 -32.05 -0.91
N GLN A 50 8.14 -32.05 -1.61
CA GLN A 50 8.21 -31.78 -3.04
C GLN A 50 7.87 -33.01 -3.88
N ILE A 51 7.20 -32.75 -5.01
CA ILE A 51 6.75 -33.78 -5.95
C ILE A 51 7.74 -33.82 -7.12
N ILE A 52 8.39 -34.96 -7.29
CA ILE A 52 9.37 -35.18 -8.35
C ILE A 52 8.70 -35.93 -9.50
N PHE A 53 8.74 -35.34 -10.68
CA PHE A 53 8.26 -35.98 -11.90
C PHE A 53 9.09 -35.52 -13.13
N PRO A 54 9.10 -36.30 -14.21
CA PRO A 54 9.79 -35.89 -15.45
C PRO A 54 9.29 -34.53 -15.96
N TYR A 55 10.20 -33.65 -16.38
CA TYR A 55 9.90 -32.32 -16.91
C TYR A 55 9.28 -31.34 -15.89
N ALA A 56 9.48 -31.57 -14.60
CA ALA A 56 9.01 -30.65 -13.54
C ALA A 56 9.57 -29.21 -13.75
N ASP A 57 10.81 -29.10 -14.20
CA ASP A 57 11.48 -27.84 -14.53
C ASP A 57 10.77 -27.06 -15.66
N VAL A 58 10.30 -27.74 -16.70
CA VAL A 58 9.53 -27.10 -17.79
C VAL A 58 8.16 -26.63 -17.29
N VAL A 59 7.49 -27.46 -16.49
CA VAL A 59 6.21 -27.09 -15.87
C VAL A 59 6.41 -25.88 -14.94
N ALA A 60 7.47 -25.89 -14.15
CA ALA A 60 7.83 -24.76 -13.29
C ALA A 60 8.07 -23.47 -14.10
N ALA A 61 8.80 -23.56 -15.22
CA ALA A 61 9.04 -22.40 -16.09
C ALA A 61 7.75 -21.82 -16.66
N VAL A 62 6.79 -22.68 -17.07
CA VAL A 62 5.48 -22.22 -17.56
C VAL A 62 4.68 -21.54 -16.44
N LEU A 63 4.58 -22.15 -15.26
CA LEU A 63 3.88 -21.57 -14.12
C LEU A 63 4.54 -20.27 -13.65
N ALA A 64 5.89 -20.23 -13.63
CA ALA A 64 6.66 -19.05 -13.29
C ALA A 64 6.42 -17.91 -14.30
N THR A 65 6.28 -18.23 -15.60
CA THR A 65 5.95 -17.22 -16.61
C THR A 65 4.59 -16.58 -16.35
N ILE A 66 3.59 -17.39 -16.01
CA ILE A 66 2.25 -16.89 -15.65
C ILE A 66 2.32 -16.03 -14.39
N LEU A 67 3.05 -16.50 -13.37
CA LEU A 67 3.24 -15.76 -12.12
C LEU A 67 4.03 -14.45 -12.35
N TYR A 68 5.05 -14.46 -13.22
CA TYR A 68 5.82 -13.28 -13.62
C TYR A 68 4.93 -12.21 -14.22
N ILE A 69 4.08 -12.58 -15.20
CA ILE A 69 3.21 -11.63 -15.89
C ILE A 69 2.10 -11.12 -14.97
N TYR A 70 1.45 -12.01 -14.23
CA TYR A 70 0.27 -11.67 -13.44
C TYR A 70 0.63 -11.13 -12.04
N GLY A 71 1.42 -11.89 -11.28
CA GLY A 71 1.82 -11.53 -9.91
C GLY A 71 2.82 -10.37 -9.86
N GLY A 72 3.69 -10.27 -10.85
CA GLY A 72 4.67 -9.19 -10.98
C GLY A 72 4.12 -7.84 -11.43
N LYS A 73 2.92 -7.82 -12.05
CA LYS A 73 2.33 -6.63 -12.67
C LYS A 73 2.37 -5.36 -11.79
N PRO A 74 1.94 -5.38 -10.53
CA PRO A 74 1.95 -4.16 -9.71
C PRO A 74 3.36 -3.60 -9.49
N PHE A 75 4.37 -4.48 -9.37
CA PHE A 75 5.76 -4.07 -9.19
C PHE A 75 6.31 -3.41 -10.44
N TYR A 76 6.02 -3.94 -11.64
CA TYR A 76 6.46 -3.32 -12.91
C TYR A 76 5.82 -1.96 -13.13
N MET A 77 4.54 -1.80 -12.76
CA MET A 77 3.85 -0.52 -12.85
C MET A 77 4.48 0.48 -11.88
N GLY A 78 4.67 0.10 -10.62
CA GLY A 78 5.32 0.96 -9.63
C GLY A 78 6.76 1.33 -10.00
N ALA A 79 7.56 0.37 -10.49
CA ALA A 79 8.91 0.64 -10.98
C ALA A 79 8.92 1.64 -12.14
N LYS A 80 7.98 1.52 -13.07
CA LYS A 80 7.85 2.46 -14.19
C LYS A 80 7.56 3.87 -13.69
N ASP A 81 6.69 4.02 -12.69
CA ASP A 81 6.35 5.32 -12.10
C ASP A 81 7.54 5.92 -11.35
N GLU A 82 8.30 5.11 -10.59
CA GLU A 82 9.55 5.50 -9.95
C GLU A 82 10.60 5.98 -10.96
N PHE A 83 10.78 5.26 -12.08
CA PHE A 83 11.70 5.67 -13.14
C PHE A 83 11.25 6.96 -13.84
N ASN A 84 9.96 7.11 -14.11
CA ASN A 84 9.43 8.34 -14.73
C ASN A 84 9.65 9.56 -13.82
N SER A 85 9.54 9.35 -12.51
CA SER A 85 9.79 10.38 -11.48
C SER A 85 11.28 10.61 -11.22
N LYS A 86 12.19 9.86 -11.89
CA LYS A 86 13.66 9.88 -11.67
C LYS A 86 14.05 9.60 -10.21
N ALA A 87 13.22 8.88 -9.49
CA ALA A 87 13.42 8.51 -8.09
C ALA A 87 13.22 7.00 -7.94
N PRO A 88 14.20 6.17 -8.39
CA PRO A 88 14.11 4.73 -8.24
C PRO A 88 14.04 4.35 -6.76
N GLY A 89 13.11 3.49 -6.41
CA GLY A 89 12.82 3.11 -5.04
C GLY A 89 12.58 1.61 -4.88
N MET A 90 11.69 1.26 -3.96
CA MET A 90 11.43 -0.12 -3.57
C MET A 90 10.84 -0.96 -4.72
N MET A 91 9.92 -0.41 -5.51
CA MET A 91 9.29 -1.14 -6.61
C MET A 91 10.30 -1.48 -7.71
N SER A 92 11.26 -0.58 -7.97
CA SER A 92 12.35 -0.81 -8.92
C SER A 92 13.26 -1.95 -8.47
N LEU A 93 13.62 -2.02 -7.17
CA LEU A 93 14.44 -3.09 -6.62
C LEU A 93 13.73 -4.44 -6.66
N ILE A 94 12.45 -4.49 -6.29
CA ILE A 94 11.64 -5.72 -6.36
C ILE A 94 11.54 -6.20 -7.81
N THR A 95 11.24 -5.29 -8.74
CA THR A 95 11.15 -5.59 -10.17
C THR A 95 12.46 -6.16 -10.72
N LEU A 96 13.59 -5.57 -10.32
CA LEU A 96 14.91 -6.08 -10.70
C LEU A 96 15.13 -7.50 -10.18
N GLY A 97 14.88 -7.74 -8.89
CA GLY A 97 15.04 -9.05 -8.27
C GLY A 97 14.16 -10.13 -8.92
N ILE A 98 12.88 -9.84 -9.15
CA ILE A 98 11.93 -10.73 -9.82
C ILE A 98 12.41 -11.04 -11.26
N THR A 99 12.80 -10.00 -12.00
CA THR A 99 13.20 -10.15 -13.40
C THR A 99 14.50 -10.95 -13.55
N VAL A 100 15.50 -10.68 -12.72
CA VAL A 100 16.78 -11.40 -12.75
C VAL A 100 16.59 -12.86 -12.37
N SER A 101 15.86 -13.15 -11.29
CA SER A 101 15.59 -14.53 -10.85
C SER A 101 14.84 -15.32 -11.91
N TYR A 102 13.80 -14.72 -12.51
CA TYR A 102 13.03 -15.34 -13.58
C TYR A 102 13.88 -15.60 -14.82
N ALA A 103 14.56 -14.57 -15.34
CA ALA A 103 15.35 -14.68 -16.57
C ALA A 103 16.48 -15.70 -16.42
N TYR A 104 17.17 -15.71 -15.27
CA TYR A 104 18.21 -16.68 -14.99
C TYR A 104 17.65 -18.12 -14.94
N SER A 105 16.50 -18.32 -14.27
CA SER A 105 15.88 -19.65 -14.15
C SER A 105 15.43 -20.19 -15.50
N VAL A 106 14.87 -19.34 -16.35
CA VAL A 106 14.53 -19.72 -17.73
C VAL A 106 15.79 -20.09 -18.54
N TYR A 107 16.87 -19.31 -18.38
CA TYR A 107 18.18 -19.64 -18.97
C TYR A 107 18.69 -20.99 -18.44
N ALA A 108 18.62 -21.26 -17.14
CA ALA A 108 19.08 -22.50 -16.54
C ALA A 108 18.35 -23.73 -17.11
N VAL A 109 17.02 -23.65 -17.27
CA VAL A 109 16.25 -24.71 -17.91
C VAL A 109 16.66 -24.88 -19.37
N ALA A 110 16.75 -23.80 -20.15
CA ALA A 110 17.18 -23.87 -21.55
C ALA A 110 18.59 -24.47 -21.70
N ALA A 111 19.55 -24.05 -20.87
CA ALA A 111 20.92 -24.56 -20.86
C ALA A 111 20.94 -26.06 -20.59
N ARG A 112 20.18 -26.56 -19.63
CA ARG A 112 20.05 -27.99 -19.30
C ARG A 112 19.66 -28.83 -20.51
N TYR A 113 18.71 -28.36 -21.34
CA TYR A 113 18.25 -29.08 -22.50
C TYR A 113 19.19 -28.95 -23.72
N VAL A 114 19.97 -27.85 -23.79
CA VAL A 114 20.91 -27.63 -24.93
C VAL A 114 22.27 -28.24 -24.66
N THR A 115 22.85 -28.07 -23.46
CA THR A 115 24.19 -28.51 -23.13
C THR A 115 24.23 -29.86 -22.39
N GLY A 116 23.11 -30.29 -21.81
CA GLY A 116 23.03 -31.46 -20.94
C GLY A 116 23.62 -31.23 -19.51
N GLU A 117 24.14 -30.03 -19.24
CA GLU A 117 24.70 -29.70 -17.94
C GLU A 117 23.61 -29.30 -16.96
N HIS A 118 23.76 -29.73 -15.70
CA HIS A 118 22.85 -29.32 -14.64
C HIS A 118 23.19 -27.89 -14.20
N VAL A 119 22.33 -26.95 -14.55
CA VAL A 119 22.39 -25.56 -14.09
C VAL A 119 21.28 -25.35 -13.07
N MET A 120 21.63 -24.83 -11.88
CA MET A 120 20.69 -24.54 -10.82
C MET A 120 19.71 -23.44 -11.25
N ASP A 121 18.42 -23.65 -11.02
CA ASP A 121 17.39 -22.62 -11.23
C ASP A 121 16.96 -21.99 -9.90
N PHE A 122 16.27 -20.85 -9.97
CA PHE A 122 15.78 -20.09 -8.83
C PHE A 122 14.26 -19.87 -8.89
N PHE A 123 13.51 -20.81 -9.43
CA PHE A 123 12.05 -20.68 -9.48
C PHE A 123 11.40 -20.71 -8.09
N PHE A 124 11.97 -21.45 -7.15
CA PHE A 124 11.50 -21.47 -5.75
C PHE A 124 11.63 -20.09 -5.11
N GLU A 125 12.81 -19.49 -5.20
CA GLU A 125 13.11 -18.16 -4.64
C GLU A 125 12.30 -17.08 -5.34
N PHE A 126 12.17 -17.16 -6.66
CA PHE A 126 11.35 -16.27 -7.48
C PHE A 126 9.88 -16.28 -7.04
N ALA A 127 9.28 -17.47 -6.91
CA ALA A 127 7.88 -17.60 -6.50
C ALA A 127 7.66 -17.10 -5.07
N THR A 128 8.57 -17.45 -4.15
CA THR A 128 8.56 -16.99 -2.77
C THR A 128 8.68 -15.47 -2.69
N LEU A 129 9.58 -14.86 -3.45
CA LEU A 129 9.77 -13.42 -3.50
C LEU A 129 8.48 -12.70 -3.92
N ILE A 130 7.85 -13.12 -5.02
CA ILE A 130 6.58 -12.51 -5.47
C ILE A 130 5.49 -12.64 -4.41
N LEU A 131 5.29 -13.84 -3.84
CA LEU A 131 4.24 -14.06 -2.86
C LEU A 131 4.44 -13.24 -1.58
N ILE A 132 5.67 -13.21 -1.05
CA ILE A 132 5.98 -12.43 0.15
C ILE A 132 5.82 -10.93 -0.11
N MET A 133 6.26 -10.44 -1.27
CA MET A 133 6.14 -9.03 -1.59
C MET A 133 4.70 -8.59 -1.81
N LEU A 134 3.87 -9.41 -2.48
CA LEU A 134 2.43 -9.15 -2.61
C LEU A 134 1.73 -9.13 -1.26
N LEU A 135 2.05 -10.09 -0.39
CA LEU A 135 1.50 -10.16 0.97
C LEU A 135 1.92 -8.94 1.80
N GLY A 136 3.21 -8.57 1.75
CA GLY A 136 3.75 -7.43 2.48
C GLY A 136 3.06 -6.12 2.08
N HIS A 137 2.93 -5.86 0.78
CA HIS A 137 2.22 -4.68 0.28
C HIS A 137 0.73 -4.68 0.61
N TRP A 138 0.07 -5.85 0.59
CA TRP A 138 -1.32 -5.92 1.03
C TRP A 138 -1.47 -5.54 2.51
N ILE A 139 -0.60 -6.06 3.40
CA ILE A 139 -0.62 -5.73 4.84
C ILE A 139 -0.32 -4.24 5.05
N GLU A 140 0.71 -3.71 4.38
CA GLU A 140 1.09 -2.30 4.44
C GLU A 140 -0.06 -1.37 4.04
N MET A 141 -0.67 -1.63 2.87
CA MET A 141 -1.79 -0.84 2.38
C MET A 141 -3.02 -0.91 3.30
N LYS A 142 -3.27 -2.07 3.91
CA LYS A 142 -4.34 -2.22 4.90
C LYS A 142 -4.07 -1.35 6.14
N ALA A 143 -2.85 -1.40 6.67
CA ALA A 143 -2.47 -0.61 7.85
C ALA A 143 -2.54 0.90 7.59
N LEU A 144 -2.09 1.35 6.40
CA LEU A 144 -2.18 2.75 5.99
C LEU A 144 -3.63 3.23 5.82
N GLY A 145 -4.51 2.36 5.30
CA GLY A 145 -5.94 2.65 5.17
C GLY A 145 -6.62 2.83 6.52
N GLU A 146 -6.38 1.94 7.47
CA GLU A 146 -6.93 2.03 8.83
C GLU A 146 -6.46 3.31 9.54
N ALA A 147 -5.20 3.72 9.36
CA ALA A 147 -4.68 4.97 9.92
C ALA A 147 -5.34 6.21 9.29
N GLY A 148 -5.56 6.20 7.97
CA GLY A 148 -6.24 7.28 7.27
C GLY A 148 -7.71 7.44 7.66
N ASP A 149 -8.42 6.34 7.85
CA ASP A 149 -9.81 6.35 8.30
C ASP A 149 -9.95 6.90 9.74
N ALA A 150 -9.01 6.59 10.63
CA ALA A 150 -8.98 7.16 11.98
C ALA A 150 -8.75 8.68 11.96
N GLN A 151 -7.84 9.19 11.13
CA GLN A 151 -7.63 10.63 10.96
C GLN A 151 -8.87 11.33 10.41
N LYS A 152 -9.55 10.72 9.43
CA LYS A 152 -10.77 11.26 8.85
C LYS A 152 -11.90 11.31 9.86
N ALA A 153 -12.07 10.25 10.66
CA ALA A 153 -13.07 10.22 11.73
C ALA A 153 -12.82 11.33 12.79
N LEU A 154 -11.56 11.59 13.13
CA LEU A 154 -11.21 12.71 14.01
C LEU A 154 -11.54 14.08 13.38
N ALA A 155 -11.24 14.25 12.09
CA ALA A 155 -11.56 15.47 11.36
C ALA A 155 -13.07 15.73 11.24
N GLU A 156 -13.89 14.67 11.18
CA GLU A 156 -15.35 14.76 11.16
C GLU A 156 -15.96 15.18 12.50
N LEU A 157 -15.21 15.03 13.62
CA LEU A 157 -15.64 15.51 14.94
C LEU A 157 -15.53 17.04 15.09
N VAL A 158 -14.73 17.70 14.25
CA VAL A 158 -14.60 19.16 14.28
C VAL A 158 -15.84 19.77 13.60
N PRO A 159 -16.63 20.62 14.30
CA PRO A 159 -17.78 21.28 13.71
C PRO A 159 -17.36 22.14 12.52
N LYS A 160 -18.16 22.16 11.47
CA LYS A 160 -17.94 23.03 10.31
C LYS A 160 -18.55 24.40 10.49
N ASP A 161 -19.62 24.46 11.27
CA ASP A 161 -20.40 25.66 11.51
C ASP A 161 -20.46 25.96 13.02
N ALA A 162 -20.62 27.23 13.37
CA ALA A 162 -20.79 27.74 14.72
C ALA A 162 -22.01 28.64 14.80
N HIS A 163 -22.67 28.63 15.94
CA HIS A 163 -23.79 29.52 16.22
C HIS A 163 -23.28 30.79 16.90
N VAL A 164 -23.11 31.87 16.13
CA VAL A 164 -22.64 33.16 16.61
C VAL A 164 -23.83 33.95 17.16
N VAL A 165 -23.68 34.50 18.35
CA VAL A 165 -24.67 35.38 18.98
C VAL A 165 -24.35 36.81 18.63
N LEU A 166 -25.27 37.50 17.95
CA LEU A 166 -25.13 38.88 17.52
C LEU A 166 -25.51 39.85 18.67
N GLU A 167 -25.21 41.14 18.49
CA GLU A 167 -25.51 42.20 19.50
C GLU A 167 -26.99 42.33 19.86
N ASP A 168 -27.89 41.89 18.96
CA ASP A 168 -29.34 41.88 19.16
C ASP A 168 -29.88 40.57 19.76
N ASP A 169 -29.00 39.72 20.35
CA ASP A 169 -29.30 38.37 20.85
C ASP A 169 -29.79 37.37 19.80
N SER A 170 -29.78 37.71 18.51
CA SER A 170 -30.08 36.77 17.45
C SER A 170 -28.91 35.82 17.23
N ILE A 171 -29.21 34.65 16.63
CA ILE A 171 -28.20 33.60 16.39
C ILE A 171 -28.04 33.48 14.87
N GLU A 172 -26.80 33.66 14.41
CA GLU A 172 -26.40 33.40 13.04
C GLU A 172 -25.53 32.14 12.98
N THR A 173 -25.83 31.25 12.03
CA THR A 173 -24.98 30.12 11.73
C THR A 173 -23.89 30.55 10.75
N ARG A 174 -22.63 30.44 11.18
CA ARG A 174 -21.47 30.90 10.40
C ARG A 174 -20.41 29.79 10.33
N PRO A 175 -19.72 29.61 9.21
CA PRO A 175 -18.60 28.67 9.12
C PRO A 175 -17.52 28.96 10.18
N VAL A 176 -16.98 27.91 10.81
CA VAL A 176 -15.93 28.07 11.85
C VAL A 176 -14.72 28.83 11.32
N SER A 177 -14.40 28.70 10.03
CA SER A 177 -13.30 29.40 9.37
C SER A 177 -13.47 30.93 9.33
N GLU A 178 -14.67 31.45 9.55
CA GLU A 178 -15.01 32.89 9.53
C GLU A 178 -15.11 33.49 10.94
N LEU A 179 -14.93 32.68 12.00
CA LEU A 179 -14.95 33.16 13.37
C LEU A 179 -13.77 34.08 13.66
N GLN A 180 -14.04 35.14 14.42
CA GLN A 180 -13.05 36.13 14.84
C GLN A 180 -12.87 36.12 16.35
N VAL A 181 -11.70 36.55 16.82
CA VAL A 181 -11.45 36.70 18.24
C VAL A 181 -12.39 37.77 18.81
N GLY A 182 -13.19 37.39 19.80
CA GLY A 182 -14.20 38.22 20.40
C GLY A 182 -15.63 37.87 20.04
N ASP A 183 -15.83 36.98 19.05
CA ASP A 183 -17.17 36.46 18.74
C ASP A 183 -17.71 35.65 19.93
N VAL A 184 -18.99 35.85 20.21
CA VAL A 184 -19.71 35.05 21.21
C VAL A 184 -20.44 33.92 20.50
N ILE A 185 -20.09 32.68 20.86
CA ILE A 185 -20.69 31.49 20.27
C ILE A 185 -21.59 30.78 21.30
N ARG A 186 -22.72 30.27 20.84
CA ARG A 186 -23.63 29.44 21.60
C ARG A 186 -23.43 27.98 21.25
N VAL A 187 -23.06 27.15 22.24
CA VAL A 187 -22.96 25.71 22.10
C VAL A 187 -24.15 25.05 22.78
N GLN A 188 -24.91 24.25 22.09
CA GLN A 188 -26.07 23.56 22.61
C GLN A 188 -25.71 22.18 23.15
N ALA A 189 -26.58 21.60 23.95
CA ALA A 189 -26.38 20.25 24.48
C ALA A 189 -26.28 19.22 23.34
N GLY A 190 -25.17 18.46 23.29
CA GLY A 190 -24.89 17.49 22.25
C GLY A 190 -24.08 18.03 21.06
N GLU A 191 -23.77 19.32 21.02
CA GLU A 191 -22.89 19.92 20.02
C GLU A 191 -21.42 19.87 20.47
N ASN A 192 -20.52 19.81 19.49
CA ASN A 192 -19.09 19.96 19.74
C ASN A 192 -18.72 21.46 19.83
N VAL A 193 -17.77 21.79 20.71
CA VAL A 193 -17.22 23.14 20.82
C VAL A 193 -16.41 23.46 19.56
N PRO A 194 -16.79 24.52 18.77
CA PRO A 194 -16.20 24.74 17.46
C PRO A 194 -14.83 25.44 17.47
N ALA A 195 -14.49 26.13 18.55
CA ALA A 195 -13.22 26.85 18.70
C ALA A 195 -12.83 27.00 20.16
N ASP A 196 -11.56 27.27 20.40
CA ASP A 196 -11.07 27.61 21.75
C ASP A 196 -11.70 28.92 22.23
N GLY A 197 -12.07 28.97 23.50
CA GLY A 197 -12.74 30.14 24.08
C GLY A 197 -12.82 30.15 25.57
N ILE A 198 -13.47 31.18 26.10
CA ILE A 198 -13.73 31.37 27.56
C ILE A 198 -15.25 31.27 27.78
N ILE A 199 -15.67 30.47 28.75
CA ILE A 199 -17.06 30.35 29.10
C ILE A 199 -17.50 31.66 29.81
N ILE A 200 -18.42 32.38 29.18
CA ILE A 200 -18.97 33.64 29.73
C ILE A 200 -20.32 33.41 30.41
N ARG A 201 -21.04 32.35 30.04
CA ARG A 201 -22.36 32.05 30.61
C ARG A 201 -22.69 30.56 30.47
N GLY A 202 -23.25 29.96 31.52
CA GLY A 202 -23.73 28.56 31.53
C GLY A 202 -22.78 27.61 32.22
N GLU A 203 -23.27 26.39 32.51
CA GLU A 203 -22.49 25.26 33.05
C GLU A 203 -22.85 23.99 32.27
N SER A 204 -21.84 23.20 31.89
CA SER A 204 -22.02 21.91 31.23
C SER A 204 -20.86 21.00 31.50
N ARG A 205 -21.04 19.69 31.22
CA ARG A 205 -19.95 18.73 31.19
C ARG A 205 -19.54 18.55 29.71
N VAL A 206 -18.25 18.70 29.48
CA VAL A 206 -17.62 18.50 28.15
C VAL A 206 -16.78 17.22 28.25
N ASN A 207 -16.88 16.36 27.24
CA ASN A 207 -16.08 15.13 27.12
C ASN A 207 -14.77 15.41 26.39
#